data_2af061d874f3caceeb938454dcdce1ec
#
_entry.id   2af061d874f3caceeb938454dcdce1ec
#
_cell.length_a   1.000
_cell.length_b   1.000
_cell.length_c   1.000
_cell.angle_alpha   90.00
_cell.angle_beta   90.00
_cell.angle_gamma   90.00
#
_symmetry.space_group_name_H-M   'P 1'
#
loop_
_entity.id
_entity.type
_entity.pdbx_description
1 polymer ?
#
loop_
_entity_poly.entity_id
_entity_poly.type
_entity_poly.pdbx_seq_one_letter_code
_entity_poly.pdbx_strand_id
1 'polypeptide(L)'
;HILLDVKYGKGALMKTKEEALKFDTIVKKIGKKYNKNVETVIDAMNIPLGNNIGNSLEILEVIDILKGKQGYLTNLCLKLSATLISMALNISYDESYQKAQEVLENKQAYNKFLEFVTAQKGDLSKIKVSDKKIEIKSSCSGILKSIDAQKIALLASKIGCFRKSKDDILDYSVGIVINKNINDYINENDILAYLYVNDINMNLTKDDIECFKIEEE
;
A
#
# COMPACT_ATOMS: atom_id res chain seq x y z
N HIS A 1 23.38 7.51 1.00
CA HIS A 1 22.65 6.36 1.56
C HIS A 1 21.50 5.99 0.63
N ILE A 2 21.24 4.69 0.46
CA ILE A 2 20.17 4.15 -0.36
C ILE A 2 19.46 3.07 0.49
N LEU A 3 18.18 3.23 0.71
CA LEU A 3 17.32 2.21 1.29
C LEU A 3 16.41 1.66 0.20
N LEU A 4 16.37 0.34 0.04
CA LEU A 4 15.48 -0.35 -0.88
C LEU A 4 14.42 -1.11 -0.08
N ASP A 5 13.16 -0.77 -0.32
CA ASP A 5 12.02 -1.54 0.16
C ASP A 5 11.77 -2.70 -0.82
N VAL A 6 12.08 -3.92 -0.41
CA VAL A 6 12.07 -5.12 -1.24
C VAL A 6 10.91 -6.01 -0.83
N LYS A 7 9.92 -6.14 -1.70
CA LYS A 7 8.75 -6.99 -1.47
C LYS A 7 8.91 -8.34 -2.15
N TYR A 8 8.41 -9.40 -1.48
CA TYR A 8 8.28 -10.73 -2.07
C TYR A 8 6.88 -11.30 -1.84
N GLY A 9 6.47 -12.25 -2.68
CA GLY A 9 5.17 -12.91 -2.60
C GLY A 9 4.26 -12.62 -3.79
N LYS A 10 2.96 -12.90 -3.65
CA LYS A 10 1.99 -12.86 -4.75
C LYS A 10 1.89 -11.47 -5.40
N GLY A 11 1.86 -10.40 -4.60
CA GLY A 11 1.75 -9.02 -5.08
C GLY A 11 3.07 -8.39 -5.52
N ALA A 12 4.20 -9.09 -5.39
CA ALA A 12 5.53 -8.55 -5.64
C ALA A 12 6.17 -9.10 -6.92
N LEU A 13 7.22 -8.42 -7.38
CA LEU A 13 8.05 -8.89 -8.49
C LEU A 13 8.78 -10.18 -8.12
N MET A 14 9.42 -10.22 -6.94
CA MET A 14 10.07 -11.41 -6.41
C MET A 14 9.02 -12.32 -5.78
N LYS A 15 9.04 -13.61 -6.12
CA LYS A 15 8.00 -14.54 -5.66
C LYS A 15 8.35 -15.20 -4.35
N THR A 16 9.64 -15.30 -4.02
CA THR A 16 10.11 -15.96 -2.80
C THR A 16 11.04 -15.07 -1.99
N LYS A 17 11.16 -15.36 -0.69
CA LYS A 17 12.08 -14.67 0.21
C LYS A 17 13.54 -14.89 -0.21
N GLU A 18 13.86 -16.07 -0.75
CA GLU A 18 15.19 -16.43 -1.24
C GLU A 18 15.62 -15.55 -2.42
N GLU A 19 14.70 -15.23 -3.34
CA GLU A 19 14.95 -14.29 -4.44
C GLU A 19 15.24 -12.88 -3.90
N ALA A 20 14.47 -12.42 -2.92
CA ALA A 20 14.69 -11.13 -2.26
C ALA A 20 16.05 -11.05 -1.55
N LEU A 21 16.47 -12.12 -0.86
CA LEU A 21 17.78 -12.21 -0.21
C LEU A 21 18.95 -12.23 -1.22
N LYS A 22 18.78 -12.89 -2.36
CA LYS A 22 19.75 -12.83 -3.46
C LYS A 22 19.89 -11.41 -4.01
N PHE A 23 18.75 -10.73 -4.20
CA PHE A 23 18.74 -9.35 -4.65
C PHE A 23 19.44 -8.42 -3.64
N ASP A 24 19.14 -8.53 -2.34
CA ASP A 24 19.84 -7.81 -1.27
C ASP A 24 21.35 -7.95 -1.38
N THR A 25 21.83 -9.19 -1.52
CA THR A 25 23.27 -9.48 -1.65
C THR A 25 23.89 -8.77 -2.86
N ILE A 26 23.18 -8.74 -3.99
CA ILE A 26 23.68 -8.12 -5.23
C ILE A 26 23.74 -6.60 -5.07
N VAL A 27 22.65 -5.96 -4.58
CA VAL A 27 22.61 -4.49 -4.50
C VAL A 27 23.58 -3.93 -3.47
N LYS A 28 23.82 -4.64 -2.35
CA LYS A 28 24.84 -4.28 -1.37
C LYS A 28 26.26 -4.39 -1.95
N LYS A 29 26.54 -5.42 -2.75
CA LYS A 29 27.83 -5.52 -3.48
C LYS A 29 28.05 -4.37 -4.46
N ILE A 30 27.00 -4.01 -5.21
CA ILE A 30 27.04 -2.87 -6.13
C ILE A 30 27.26 -1.58 -5.33
N GLY A 31 26.53 -1.35 -4.26
CA GLY A 31 26.69 -0.20 -3.39
C GLY A 31 28.13 -0.05 -2.90
N LYS A 32 28.70 -1.12 -2.37
CA LYS A 32 30.09 -1.14 -1.91
C LYS A 32 31.08 -0.75 -3.02
N LYS A 33 30.88 -1.26 -4.25
CA LYS A 33 31.75 -0.93 -5.40
C LYS A 33 31.72 0.56 -5.76
N TYR A 34 30.58 1.23 -5.54
CA TYR A 34 30.40 2.64 -5.85
C TYR A 34 30.45 3.56 -4.62
N ASN A 35 30.97 3.08 -3.49
CA ASN A 35 31.07 3.83 -2.23
C ASN A 35 29.71 4.40 -1.78
N LYS A 36 28.64 3.61 -1.95
CA LYS A 36 27.29 3.91 -1.46
C LYS A 36 26.93 2.97 -0.32
N ASN A 37 26.37 3.52 0.75
CA ASN A 37 25.75 2.73 1.80
C ASN A 37 24.37 2.30 1.32
N VAL A 38 24.16 1.00 1.12
CA VAL A 38 22.91 0.41 0.64
C VAL A 38 22.38 -0.58 1.66
N GLU A 39 21.16 -0.35 2.11
CA GLU A 39 20.42 -1.28 2.96
C GLU A 39 19.11 -1.69 2.28
N THR A 40 18.57 -2.83 2.70
CA THR A 40 17.27 -3.32 2.23
C THR A 40 16.37 -3.66 3.40
N VAL A 41 15.10 -3.40 3.24
CA VAL A 41 14.02 -3.91 4.10
C VAL A 41 13.22 -4.91 3.28
N ILE A 42 13.19 -6.16 3.72
CA ILE A 42 12.55 -7.27 3.00
C ILE A 42 11.28 -7.66 3.75
N ASP A 43 10.12 -7.49 3.10
CA ASP A 43 8.82 -7.83 3.67
C ASP A 43 7.94 -8.58 2.68
N ALA A 44 7.05 -9.44 3.21
CA ALA A 44 6.08 -10.15 2.38
C ALA A 44 4.97 -9.21 1.89
N MET A 45 4.53 -9.42 0.63
CA MET A 45 3.40 -8.71 0.01
C MET A 45 2.43 -9.73 -0.62
N ASN A 46 1.89 -10.62 0.21
CA ASN A 46 0.83 -11.53 -0.21
C ASN A 46 -0.55 -10.86 -0.14
N ILE A 47 -0.68 -9.83 0.70
CA ILE A 47 -1.85 -8.98 0.87
C ILE A 47 -1.47 -7.54 0.47
N PRO A 48 -2.43 -6.68 0.12
CA PRO A 48 -2.18 -5.25 -0.06
C PRO A 48 -1.55 -4.64 1.19
N LEU A 49 -0.64 -3.68 1.01
CA LEU A 49 0.08 -3.04 2.13
C LEU A 49 -0.80 -2.01 2.85
N GLY A 50 -1.66 -1.33 2.10
CA GLY A 50 -2.67 -0.42 2.60
C GLY A 50 -4.07 -0.91 2.29
N ASN A 51 -5.07 -0.21 2.80
CA ASN A 51 -6.48 -0.53 2.55
C ASN A 51 -7.03 0.18 1.32
N ASN A 52 -6.36 1.22 0.86
CA ASN A 52 -6.79 2.02 -0.29
C ASN A 52 -5.89 1.71 -1.49
N ILE A 53 -6.51 1.37 -2.61
CA ILE A 53 -5.85 1.06 -3.88
C ILE A 53 -6.42 1.97 -4.96
N GLY A 54 -5.56 2.71 -5.65
CA GLY A 54 -5.93 3.72 -6.64
C GLY A 54 -5.40 5.09 -6.27
N ASN A 55 -5.02 5.89 -7.27
CA ASN A 55 -4.18 7.09 -7.07
C ASN A 55 -4.72 8.06 -5.99
N SER A 56 -5.96 8.54 -6.15
CA SER A 56 -6.56 9.47 -5.18
C SER A 56 -6.77 8.82 -3.81
N LEU A 57 -7.22 7.57 -3.79
CA LEU A 57 -7.48 6.84 -2.54
C LEU A 57 -6.20 6.62 -1.75
N GLU A 58 -5.09 6.25 -2.41
CA GLU A 58 -3.80 6.07 -1.76
C GLU A 58 -3.26 7.38 -1.16
N ILE A 59 -3.42 8.52 -1.86
CA ILE A 59 -3.05 9.83 -1.31
C ILE A 59 -3.91 10.19 -0.09
N LEU A 60 -5.21 9.87 -0.11
CA LEU A 60 -6.06 10.08 1.07
C LEU A 60 -5.62 9.20 2.24
N GLU A 61 -5.22 7.94 2.00
CA GLU A 61 -4.67 7.08 3.04
C GLU A 61 -3.34 7.61 3.60
N VAL A 62 -2.45 8.12 2.73
CA VAL A 62 -1.22 8.81 3.16
C VAL A 62 -1.54 9.99 4.08
N ILE A 63 -2.52 10.82 3.71
CA ILE A 63 -2.95 11.97 4.52
C ILE A 63 -3.47 11.50 5.89
N ASP A 64 -4.27 10.44 5.93
CA ASP A 64 -4.80 9.89 7.18
C ASP A 64 -3.67 9.36 8.08
N ILE A 65 -2.70 8.64 7.52
CA ILE A 65 -1.52 8.14 8.23
C ILE A 65 -0.71 9.31 8.79
N LEU A 66 -0.44 10.32 7.98
CA LEU A 66 0.30 11.51 8.41
C LEU A 66 -0.45 12.33 9.47
N LYS A 67 -1.77 12.15 9.58
CA LYS A 67 -2.61 12.72 10.65
C LYS A 67 -2.72 11.82 11.89
N GLY A 68 -2.12 10.62 11.86
CA GLY A 68 -2.02 9.74 13.03
C GLY A 68 -2.82 8.44 12.93
N LYS A 69 -3.41 8.10 11.76
CA LYS A 69 -4.05 6.79 11.56
C LYS A 69 -3.02 5.69 11.78
N GLN A 70 -3.36 4.73 12.65
CA GLN A 70 -2.52 3.58 12.94
C GLN A 70 -2.88 2.40 12.04
N GLY A 71 -1.92 1.51 11.79
CA GLY A 71 -2.14 0.30 11.01
C GLY A 71 -0.85 -0.32 10.47
N TYR A 72 -1.01 -1.37 9.68
CA TYR A 72 0.12 -2.09 9.09
C TYR A 72 1.01 -1.19 8.23
N LEU A 73 0.40 -0.39 7.34
CA LEU A 73 1.13 0.52 6.47
C LEU A 73 1.89 1.60 7.26
N THR A 74 1.29 2.13 8.34
CA THR A 74 1.96 3.08 9.24
C THR A 74 3.21 2.47 9.85
N ASN A 75 3.11 1.26 10.39
CA ASN A 75 4.23 0.55 11.00
C ASN A 75 5.34 0.25 9.98
N LEU A 76 4.97 -0.13 8.76
CA LEU A 76 5.91 -0.33 7.67
C LEU A 76 6.65 0.97 7.31
N CYS A 77 5.93 2.09 7.18
CA CYS A 77 6.53 3.40 6.90
C CYS A 77 7.47 3.85 8.03
N LEU A 78 7.08 3.63 9.29
CA LEU A 78 7.96 3.93 10.44
C LEU A 78 9.23 3.08 10.42
N LYS A 79 9.13 1.79 10.12
CA LYS A 79 10.28 0.87 9.96
C LYS A 79 11.25 1.35 8.88
N LEU A 80 10.72 1.72 7.70
CA LEU A 80 11.52 2.24 6.59
C LEU A 80 12.17 3.57 6.96
N SER A 81 11.42 4.49 7.56
CA SER A 81 11.92 5.80 8.01
C SER A 81 13.02 5.64 9.06
N ALA A 82 12.81 4.79 10.07
CA ALA A 82 13.80 4.51 11.11
C ALA A 82 15.10 3.96 10.52
N THR A 83 15.00 3.01 9.59
CA THR A 83 16.18 2.46 8.91
C THR A 83 16.95 3.55 8.17
N LEU A 84 16.27 4.41 7.42
CA LEU A 84 16.92 5.47 6.66
C LEU A 84 17.53 6.56 7.59
N ILE A 85 16.85 6.91 8.68
CA ILE A 85 17.34 7.85 9.70
C ILE A 85 18.60 7.29 10.37
N SER A 86 18.59 6.01 10.77
CA SER A 86 19.74 5.31 11.35
C SER A 86 20.96 5.37 10.42
N MET A 87 20.75 5.07 9.13
CA MET A 87 21.80 5.16 8.11
C MET A 87 22.35 6.59 7.94
N ALA A 88 21.47 7.58 7.93
CA ALA A 88 21.83 8.97 7.63
C ALA A 88 22.52 9.66 8.81
N LEU A 89 22.05 9.40 10.04
CA LEU A 89 22.56 10.04 11.25
C LEU A 89 23.58 9.21 12.04
N ASN A 90 23.78 7.95 11.64
CA ASN A 90 24.64 6.99 12.33
C ASN A 90 24.29 6.81 13.82
N ILE A 91 23.01 6.67 14.10
CA ILE A 91 22.43 6.42 15.44
C ILE A 91 21.74 5.06 15.46
N SER A 92 21.37 4.57 16.64
CA SER A 92 20.71 3.28 16.80
C SER A 92 19.35 3.23 16.07
N TYR A 93 18.90 2.01 15.71
CA TYR A 93 17.58 1.82 15.11
C TYR A 93 16.46 2.29 16.05
N ASP A 94 16.55 1.95 17.32
CA ASP A 94 15.52 2.31 18.32
C ASP A 94 15.39 3.82 18.49
N GLU A 95 16.52 4.55 18.58
CA GLU A 95 16.51 6.02 18.62
C GLU A 95 15.92 6.59 17.32
N SER A 96 16.25 6.00 16.19
CA SER A 96 15.73 6.42 14.89
C SER A 96 14.22 6.17 14.76
N TYR A 97 13.73 5.06 15.32
CA TYR A 97 12.31 4.72 15.33
C TYR A 97 11.53 5.71 16.21
N GLN A 98 12.05 6.04 17.39
CA GLN A 98 11.46 7.06 18.26
C GLN A 98 11.37 8.42 17.56
N LYS A 99 12.43 8.85 16.87
CA LYS A 99 12.43 10.09 16.07
C LYS A 99 11.38 10.07 14.97
N ALA A 100 11.26 8.95 14.22
CA ALA A 100 10.25 8.81 13.18
C ALA A 100 8.82 8.87 13.75
N GLN A 101 8.60 8.22 14.89
CA GLN A 101 7.31 8.23 15.58
C GLN A 101 6.97 9.62 16.10
N GLU A 102 7.92 10.32 16.72
CA GLU A 102 7.72 11.67 17.25
C GLU A 102 7.27 12.66 16.15
N VAL A 103 7.94 12.67 14.98
CA VAL A 103 7.58 13.59 13.89
C VAL A 103 6.24 13.24 13.23
N LEU A 104 5.79 11.98 13.32
CA LEU A 104 4.45 11.58 12.92
C LEU A 104 3.39 12.07 13.91
N GLU A 105 3.60 11.83 15.21
CA GLU A 105 2.66 12.17 16.28
C GLU A 105 2.48 13.69 16.43
N ASN A 106 3.57 14.46 16.36
CA ASN A 106 3.53 15.92 16.45
C ASN A 106 3.15 16.61 15.13
N LYS A 107 2.83 15.82 14.07
CA LYS A 107 2.40 16.27 12.74
C LYS A 107 3.45 17.03 11.92
N GLN A 108 4.70 17.02 12.32
CA GLN A 108 5.79 17.59 11.50
C GLN A 108 5.89 16.90 10.14
N ALA A 109 5.71 15.58 10.10
CA ALA A 109 5.67 14.81 8.84
C ALA A 109 4.52 15.27 7.93
N TYR A 110 3.33 15.51 8.48
CA TYR A 110 2.20 16.06 7.73
C TYR A 110 2.49 17.47 7.19
N ASN A 111 3.04 18.35 8.00
CA ASN A 111 3.41 19.69 7.57
C ASN A 111 4.46 19.65 6.45
N LYS A 112 5.46 18.76 6.56
CA LYS A 112 6.46 18.55 5.51
C LYS A 112 5.85 18.00 4.21
N PHE A 113 4.85 17.15 4.31
CA PHE A 113 4.09 16.69 3.14
C PHE A 113 3.36 17.87 2.46
N LEU A 114 2.73 18.78 3.21
CA LEU A 114 2.08 19.97 2.64
C LEU A 114 3.08 20.89 1.95
N GLU A 115 4.25 21.14 2.55
CA GLU A 115 5.34 21.88 1.92
C GLU A 115 5.79 21.22 0.60
N PHE A 116 5.96 19.89 0.61
CA PHE A 116 6.34 19.12 -0.59
C PHE A 116 5.30 19.27 -1.70
N VAL A 117 4.01 19.10 -1.39
CA VAL A 117 2.91 19.25 -2.35
C VAL A 117 2.94 20.66 -2.96
N THR A 118 3.07 21.69 -2.13
CA THR A 118 3.12 23.08 -2.56
C THR A 118 4.34 23.35 -3.46
N ALA A 119 5.52 22.85 -3.07
CA ALA A 119 6.75 23.00 -3.86
C ALA A 119 6.65 22.36 -5.25
N GLN A 120 5.91 21.25 -5.35
CA GLN A 120 5.60 20.56 -6.62
C GLN A 120 4.43 21.20 -7.38
N LYS A 121 3.89 22.34 -6.91
CA LYS A 121 2.70 23.01 -7.46
C LYS A 121 1.45 22.11 -7.45
N GLY A 122 1.39 21.18 -6.51
CA GLY A 122 0.23 20.32 -6.28
C GLY A 122 -0.88 21.06 -5.54
N ASP A 123 -2.09 20.53 -5.65
CA ASP A 123 -3.28 21.07 -5.02
C ASP A 123 -4.15 19.91 -4.48
N LEU A 124 -4.13 19.70 -3.17
CA LEU A 124 -4.88 18.63 -2.51
C LEU A 124 -6.40 18.78 -2.65
N SER A 125 -6.92 20.00 -2.88
CA SER A 125 -8.35 20.22 -3.11
C SER A 125 -8.86 19.60 -4.42
N LYS A 126 -7.95 19.26 -5.33
CA LYS A 126 -8.25 18.62 -6.62
C LYS A 126 -8.32 17.10 -6.54
N ILE A 127 -7.98 16.50 -5.39
CA ILE A 127 -8.16 15.07 -5.19
C ILE A 127 -9.65 14.75 -5.24
N LYS A 128 -10.02 13.88 -6.18
CA LYS A 128 -11.42 13.44 -6.34
C LYS A 128 -11.47 11.92 -6.31
N VAL A 129 -12.51 11.41 -5.67
CA VAL A 129 -12.88 9.99 -5.72
C VAL A 129 -14.24 9.93 -6.38
N SER A 130 -14.51 8.91 -7.19
CA SER A 130 -15.81 8.71 -7.80
C SER A 130 -16.91 8.65 -6.75
N ASP A 131 -18.05 9.23 -7.02
CA ASP A 131 -19.26 9.16 -6.20
C ASP A 131 -20.03 7.84 -6.39
N LYS A 132 -19.69 7.07 -7.43
CA LYS A 132 -20.29 5.77 -7.73
C LYS A 132 -19.45 4.65 -7.13
N LYS A 133 -20.10 3.74 -6.43
CA LYS A 133 -19.43 2.59 -5.82
C LYS A 133 -20.21 1.30 -5.99
N ILE A 134 -19.49 0.20 -6.13
CA ILE A 134 -19.99 -1.17 -6.10
C ILE A 134 -19.51 -1.81 -4.80
N GLU A 135 -20.39 -2.50 -4.10
CA GLU A 135 -20.05 -3.22 -2.87
C GLU A 135 -19.66 -4.67 -3.20
N ILE A 136 -18.51 -5.10 -2.71
CA ILE A 136 -18.14 -6.51 -2.68
C ILE A 136 -18.56 -7.05 -1.33
N LYS A 137 -19.51 -7.99 -1.33
CA LYS A 137 -20.05 -8.60 -0.11
C LYS A 137 -19.57 -10.03 0.04
N SER A 138 -19.49 -10.47 1.28
CA SER A 138 -19.22 -11.86 1.61
C SER A 138 -20.42 -12.75 1.25
N SER A 139 -20.14 -13.92 0.71
CA SER A 139 -21.15 -14.96 0.46
C SER A 139 -21.27 -15.98 1.59
N CYS A 140 -20.44 -15.89 2.63
CA CYS A 140 -20.42 -16.81 3.76
C CYS A 140 -19.94 -16.10 5.04
N SER A 141 -20.15 -16.74 6.17
CA SER A 141 -19.58 -16.31 7.46
C SER A 141 -18.32 -17.09 7.77
N GLY A 142 -17.38 -16.48 8.53
CA GLY A 142 -16.14 -17.13 8.95
C GLY A 142 -15.01 -16.13 9.19
N ILE A 143 -13.79 -16.62 9.28
CA ILE A 143 -12.61 -15.78 9.52
C ILE A 143 -11.92 -15.40 8.18
N LEU A 144 -11.66 -14.13 7.97
CA LEU A 144 -10.90 -13.65 6.80
C LEU A 144 -9.42 -14.04 6.91
N LYS A 145 -8.98 -15.04 6.15
CA LYS A 145 -7.63 -15.60 6.22
C LYS A 145 -6.64 -14.96 5.24
N SER A 146 -7.11 -14.50 4.09
CA SER A 146 -6.23 -13.82 3.14
C SER A 146 -6.98 -12.88 2.23
N ILE A 147 -6.26 -11.86 1.75
CA ILE A 147 -6.66 -10.94 0.68
C ILE A 147 -5.58 -11.05 -0.39
N ASP A 148 -5.91 -11.55 -1.56
CA ASP A 148 -4.94 -11.81 -2.62
C ASP A 148 -4.53 -10.50 -3.31
N ALA A 149 -3.30 -10.01 -3.02
CA ALA A 149 -2.80 -8.76 -3.55
C ALA A 149 -2.73 -8.73 -5.08
N GLN A 150 -2.46 -9.88 -5.73
CA GLN A 150 -2.41 -9.96 -7.20
C GLN A 150 -3.81 -9.83 -7.79
N LYS A 151 -4.81 -10.51 -7.23
CA LYS A 151 -6.21 -10.40 -7.68
C LYS A 151 -6.75 -8.98 -7.46
N ILE A 152 -6.44 -8.36 -6.31
CA ILE A 152 -6.79 -6.95 -6.06
C ILE A 152 -6.16 -6.03 -7.11
N ALA A 153 -4.90 -6.23 -7.47
CA ALA A 153 -4.24 -5.43 -8.51
C ALA A 153 -4.88 -5.63 -9.90
N LEU A 154 -5.26 -6.86 -10.26
CA LEU A 154 -5.97 -7.15 -11.50
C LEU A 154 -7.34 -6.47 -11.52
N LEU A 155 -8.09 -6.55 -10.42
CA LEU A 155 -9.37 -5.87 -10.27
C LEU A 155 -9.22 -4.35 -10.37
N ALA A 156 -8.21 -3.77 -9.71
CA ALA A 156 -7.90 -2.35 -9.80
C ALA A 156 -7.56 -1.92 -11.24
N SER A 157 -6.81 -2.76 -11.99
CA SER A 157 -6.55 -2.53 -13.41
C SER A 157 -7.84 -2.57 -14.24
N LYS A 158 -8.75 -3.51 -13.94
CA LYS A 158 -10.02 -3.66 -14.65
C LYS A 158 -10.94 -2.44 -14.49
N ILE A 159 -10.97 -1.84 -13.29
CA ILE A 159 -11.78 -0.65 -13.02
C ILE A 159 -11.11 0.65 -13.47
N GLY A 160 -9.87 0.62 -14.00
CA GLY A 160 -9.21 1.78 -14.61
C GLY A 160 -8.12 2.46 -13.78
N CYS A 161 -7.69 1.89 -12.64
CA CYS A 161 -6.63 2.46 -11.81
C CYS A 161 -5.27 2.51 -12.48
N PHE A 162 -5.01 1.62 -13.46
CA PHE A 162 -3.71 1.48 -14.11
C PHE A 162 -3.83 1.57 -15.63
N ARG A 163 -2.76 2.06 -16.27
CA ARG A 163 -2.65 2.06 -17.73
C ARG A 163 -2.49 0.63 -18.25
N LYS A 164 -3.27 0.27 -19.26
CA LYS A 164 -3.10 -0.97 -20.03
C LYS A 164 -2.15 -0.75 -21.20
N SER A 165 -2.13 0.47 -21.74
CA SER A 165 -1.24 0.91 -22.81
C SER A 165 -0.57 2.24 -22.45
N LYS A 166 0.47 2.62 -23.19
CA LYS A 166 1.21 3.86 -22.97
C LYS A 166 0.34 5.11 -23.24
N ASP A 167 -0.66 4.97 -24.09
CA ASP A 167 -1.54 6.07 -24.54
C ASP A 167 -2.81 6.21 -23.68
N ASP A 168 -3.04 5.28 -22.75
CA ASP A 168 -4.22 5.33 -21.89
C ASP A 168 -4.17 6.53 -20.95
N ILE A 169 -5.32 7.20 -20.82
CA ILE A 169 -5.53 8.25 -19.82
C ILE A 169 -5.88 7.57 -18.50
N LEU A 170 -5.09 7.86 -17.45
CA LEU A 170 -5.37 7.38 -16.11
C LEU A 170 -6.59 8.08 -15.52
N ASP A 171 -7.48 7.30 -14.94
CA ASP A 171 -8.53 7.83 -14.09
C ASP A 171 -8.09 7.78 -12.62
N TYR A 172 -7.77 8.94 -12.08
CA TYR A 172 -7.33 9.06 -10.68
C TYR A 172 -8.46 8.92 -9.67
N SER A 173 -9.73 8.99 -10.10
CA SER A 173 -10.89 8.99 -9.20
C SER A 173 -11.37 7.59 -8.83
N VAL A 174 -10.97 6.57 -9.59
CA VAL A 174 -11.38 5.18 -9.36
C VAL A 174 -10.42 4.44 -8.43
N GLY A 175 -10.92 3.39 -7.78
CA GLY A 175 -10.08 2.60 -6.88
C GLY A 175 -10.86 1.61 -6.03
N ILE A 176 -10.15 0.97 -5.11
CA ILE A 176 -10.68 -0.04 -4.19
C ILE A 176 -10.38 0.41 -2.76
N VAL A 177 -11.37 0.32 -1.88
CA VAL A 177 -11.18 0.48 -0.43
C VAL A 177 -11.52 -0.85 0.23
N ILE A 178 -10.54 -1.48 0.85
CA ILE A 178 -10.70 -2.71 1.63
C ILE A 178 -11.25 -2.34 3.00
N ASN A 179 -12.36 -2.98 3.39
CA ASN A 179 -13.12 -2.62 4.59
C ASN A 179 -12.92 -3.61 5.76
N LYS A 180 -12.17 -4.68 5.56
CA LYS A 180 -11.93 -5.73 6.54
C LYS A 180 -10.45 -6.06 6.63
N ASN A 181 -10.01 -6.49 7.80
CA ASN A 181 -8.62 -6.89 8.05
C ASN A 181 -8.49 -8.41 8.13
N ILE A 182 -7.29 -8.91 7.92
CA ILE A 182 -6.98 -10.33 8.17
C ILE A 182 -7.27 -10.66 9.64
N ASN A 183 -7.90 -11.81 9.85
CA ASN A 183 -8.42 -12.35 11.10
C ASN A 183 -9.71 -11.68 11.63
N ASP A 184 -10.29 -10.72 10.91
CA ASP A 184 -11.65 -10.28 11.24
C ASP A 184 -12.64 -11.44 11.05
N TYR A 185 -13.61 -11.54 11.95
CA TYR A 185 -14.81 -12.37 11.72
C TYR A 185 -15.74 -11.66 10.77
N ILE A 186 -16.14 -12.35 9.74
CA ILE A 186 -17.00 -11.86 8.67
C ILE A 186 -18.36 -12.56 8.79
N ASN A 187 -19.43 -11.80 8.73
CA ASN A 187 -20.78 -12.37 8.57
C ASN A 187 -21.13 -12.41 7.07
N GLU A 188 -22.02 -13.33 6.70
CA GLU A 188 -22.60 -13.32 5.38
C GLU A 188 -23.24 -11.94 5.08
N ASN A 189 -23.03 -11.43 3.86
CA ASN A 189 -23.39 -10.09 3.39
C ASN A 189 -22.59 -8.91 4.00
N ASP A 190 -21.60 -9.14 4.86
CA ASP A 190 -20.68 -8.09 5.26
C ASP A 190 -19.93 -7.51 4.04
N ILE A 191 -19.73 -6.20 4.03
CA ILE A 191 -18.99 -5.52 2.96
C ILE A 191 -17.49 -5.73 3.18
N LEU A 192 -16.86 -6.45 2.25
CA LEU A 192 -15.42 -6.73 2.24
C LEU A 192 -14.63 -5.58 1.63
N ALA A 193 -15.15 -4.98 0.55
CA ALA A 193 -14.55 -3.85 -0.13
C ALA A 193 -15.57 -2.99 -0.86
N TYR A 194 -15.20 -1.74 -1.12
CA TYR A 194 -15.87 -0.83 -2.04
C TYR A 194 -15.02 -0.64 -3.29
N LEU A 195 -15.63 -0.79 -4.47
CA LEU A 195 -15.04 -0.40 -5.74
C LEU A 195 -15.57 0.96 -6.13
N TYR A 196 -14.74 1.97 -6.17
CA TYR A 196 -15.08 3.30 -6.70
C TYR A 196 -14.88 3.27 -8.21
N VAL A 197 -15.95 3.47 -8.98
CA VAL A 197 -15.97 3.26 -10.43
C VAL A 197 -16.70 4.38 -11.14
N ASN A 198 -16.46 4.58 -12.44
CA ASN A 198 -17.24 5.54 -13.23
C ASN A 198 -18.46 4.91 -13.89
N ASP A 199 -18.42 3.60 -14.14
CA ASP A 199 -19.56 2.85 -14.64
C ASP A 199 -20.00 1.78 -13.63
N ILE A 200 -21.16 2.00 -13.00
CA ILE A 200 -21.77 1.07 -12.04
C ILE A 200 -22.24 -0.24 -12.70
N ASN A 201 -22.49 -0.21 -14.03
CA ASN A 201 -22.95 -1.36 -14.79
C ASN A 201 -21.80 -2.18 -15.40
N MET A 202 -20.56 -1.91 -14.99
CA MET A 202 -19.42 -2.68 -15.47
C MET A 202 -19.59 -4.17 -15.19
N ASN A 203 -19.20 -5.01 -16.15
CA ASN A 203 -19.32 -6.46 -16.01
C ASN A 203 -18.19 -6.99 -15.11
N LEU A 204 -18.52 -7.30 -13.86
CA LEU A 204 -17.66 -8.00 -12.92
C LEU A 204 -18.05 -9.48 -12.89
N THR A 205 -17.07 -10.35 -13.13
CA THR A 205 -17.23 -11.79 -13.01
C THR A 205 -16.99 -12.24 -11.58
N LYS A 206 -17.39 -13.47 -11.24
CA LYS A 206 -17.11 -14.05 -9.93
C LYS A 206 -15.60 -14.06 -9.64
N ASP A 207 -14.78 -14.43 -10.62
CA ASP A 207 -13.30 -14.48 -10.48
C ASP A 207 -12.71 -13.10 -10.18
N ASP A 208 -13.30 -12.00 -10.68
CA ASP A 208 -12.83 -10.64 -10.41
C ASP A 208 -12.95 -10.26 -8.94
N ILE A 209 -13.94 -10.80 -8.25
CA ILE A 209 -14.26 -10.46 -6.85
C ILE A 209 -13.79 -11.53 -5.85
N GLU A 210 -13.30 -12.69 -6.31
CA GLU A 210 -12.72 -13.74 -5.45
C GLU A 210 -11.32 -13.38 -4.94
N CYS A 211 -11.18 -12.19 -4.38
CA CYS A 211 -9.92 -11.70 -3.82
C CYS A 211 -9.76 -12.07 -2.33
N PHE A 212 -10.86 -12.45 -1.67
CA PHE A 212 -10.94 -12.68 -0.23
C PHE A 212 -11.14 -14.16 0.05
N LYS A 213 -10.29 -14.73 0.91
CA LYS A 213 -10.44 -16.10 1.37
C LYS A 213 -10.98 -16.09 2.80
N ILE A 214 -12.20 -16.56 2.96
CA ILE A 214 -12.87 -16.75 4.24
C ILE A 214 -12.87 -18.25 4.55
N GLU A 215 -12.49 -18.64 5.75
CA GLU A 215 -12.63 -20.01 6.25
C GLU A 215 -13.85 -20.05 7.14
N GLU A 216 -14.83 -20.85 6.73
CA GLU A 216 -16.02 -21.17 7.50
C GLU A 216 -15.61 -21.98 8.75
N GLU A 217 -16.29 -21.77 9.87
CA GLU A 217 -16.10 -22.56 11.09
C GLU A 217 -16.74 -23.93 10.99
#